data_2c4ff4cd7d34292c0b1fe70fe68b0a54
#
_entry.id   2c4ff4cd7d34292c0b1fe70fe68b0a54
#
_cell.length_a   1.000
_cell.length_b   1.000
_cell.length_c   1.000
_cell.angle_alpha   90.00
_cell.angle_beta   90.00
_cell.angle_gamma   90.00
#
_symmetry.space_group_name_H-M   'P 1'
#
loop_
_entity.id
_entity.type
_entity.pdbx_description
1 polymer ?
#
loop_
_entity_poly.entity_id
_entity_poly.type
_entity_poly.pdbx_seq_one_letter_code
_entity_poly.pdbx_strand_id
1 'polypeptide(L)'
;MHFFEDTYRLINKYNQKTKTAKQYGTEDMLYSAEVHMVEIIGSYEAITTTNLAKALGITKGAVSQVTHKLIEKNLIVKIPSGEKNNEILISLTDKGRIVYSYHRNMHKQMLEKIDSILCELSDEEKIALEQIISVIDESLDNM
;
A
#
# COMPACT_ATOMS: atom_id res chain seq x y z
N MET A 1 -16.64 1.72 -24.02
CA MET A 1 -15.67 1.46 -22.93
C MET A 1 -14.89 0.21 -23.30
N HIS A 2 -13.59 0.33 -23.46
CA HIS A 2 -12.68 -0.77 -23.73
C HIS A 2 -12.01 -1.21 -22.40
N PHE A 3 -12.83 -1.68 -21.46
CA PHE A 3 -12.43 -1.95 -20.08
C PHE A 3 -11.16 -2.82 -19.98
N PHE A 4 -11.08 -3.90 -20.76
CA PHE A 4 -9.93 -4.79 -20.75
C PHE A 4 -8.65 -4.10 -21.23
N GLU A 5 -8.72 -3.35 -22.34
CA GLU A 5 -7.57 -2.60 -22.87
C GLU A 5 -7.10 -1.51 -21.93
N ASP A 6 -8.04 -0.79 -21.31
CA ASP A 6 -7.75 0.28 -20.35
C ASP A 6 -7.09 -0.29 -19.09
N THR A 7 -7.61 -1.39 -18.55
CA THR A 7 -7.04 -2.08 -17.39
C THR A 7 -5.63 -2.59 -17.69
N TYR A 8 -5.43 -3.26 -18.82
CA TYR A 8 -4.13 -3.76 -19.24
C TYR A 8 -3.10 -2.64 -19.41
N ARG A 9 -3.51 -1.52 -20.02
CA ARG A 9 -2.68 -0.33 -20.16
C ARG A 9 -2.28 0.26 -18.80
N LEU A 10 -3.21 0.33 -17.84
CA LEU A 10 -2.94 0.82 -16.49
C LEU A 10 -1.94 -0.09 -15.74
N ILE A 11 -2.12 -1.41 -15.80
CA ILE A 11 -1.21 -2.38 -15.20
C ILE A 11 0.20 -2.24 -15.78
N ASN A 12 0.33 -2.16 -17.09
CA ASN A 12 1.63 -1.98 -17.73
C ASN A 12 2.30 -0.65 -17.34
N LYS A 13 1.53 0.43 -17.29
CA LYS A 13 2.03 1.75 -16.88
C LYS A 13 2.50 1.72 -15.42
N TYR A 14 1.74 1.08 -14.55
CA TYR A 14 2.12 0.87 -13.15
C TYR A 14 3.42 0.08 -13.03
N ASN A 15 3.50 -1.07 -13.68
CA ASN A 15 4.69 -1.93 -13.67
C ASN A 15 5.96 -1.21 -14.16
N GLN A 16 5.83 -0.34 -15.17
CA GLN A 16 6.97 0.47 -15.62
C GLN A 16 7.40 1.49 -14.56
N LYS A 17 6.44 2.13 -13.87
CA LYS A 17 6.72 3.15 -12.86
C LYS A 17 7.33 2.58 -11.58
N THR A 18 7.04 1.33 -11.24
CA THR A 18 7.51 0.68 -10.00
C THR A 18 8.97 0.19 -10.07
N LYS A 19 9.58 0.17 -11.25
CA LYS A 19 10.94 -0.33 -11.46
C LYS A 19 12.05 0.65 -11.02
N THR A 20 11.73 1.90 -10.72
CA THR A 20 12.72 2.93 -10.40
C THR A 20 12.52 3.43 -8.98
N ALA A 21 13.58 3.39 -8.17
CA ALA A 21 13.58 3.98 -6.85
C ALA A 21 13.58 5.51 -6.92
N LYS A 22 12.94 6.18 -5.96
CA LYS A 22 12.84 7.64 -5.83
C LYS A 22 12.97 8.08 -4.38
N GLN A 23 13.24 9.35 -4.17
CA GLN A 23 13.17 9.98 -2.85
C GLN A 23 11.75 10.45 -2.54
N TYR A 24 11.34 10.29 -1.27
CA TYR A 24 10.03 10.69 -0.77
C TYR A 24 10.18 11.54 0.51
N GLY A 25 10.80 12.71 0.36
CA GLY A 25 11.00 13.67 1.45
C GLY A 25 12.15 13.34 2.40
N THR A 26 12.87 12.25 2.17
CA THR A 26 14.12 11.87 2.87
C THR A 26 15.23 11.58 1.86
N GLU A 27 16.44 11.37 2.33
CA GLU A 27 17.59 11.01 1.50
C GLU A 27 17.53 9.58 0.94
N ASP A 28 16.65 8.73 1.49
CA ASP A 28 16.55 7.35 1.07
C ASP A 28 15.92 7.19 -0.30
N MET A 29 16.51 6.31 -1.11
CA MET A 29 15.92 5.84 -2.36
C MET A 29 14.99 4.67 -2.07
N LEU A 30 13.70 4.84 -2.37
CA LEU A 30 12.65 3.85 -2.08
C LEU A 30 11.98 3.38 -3.38
N TYR A 31 11.81 2.08 -3.51
CA TYR A 31 10.96 1.49 -4.53
C TYR A 31 9.49 1.60 -4.14
N SER A 32 8.62 1.49 -5.12
CA SER A 32 7.16 1.58 -4.93
C SER A 32 6.64 0.62 -3.85
N ALA A 33 7.13 -0.62 -3.80
CA ALA A 33 6.74 -1.59 -2.79
C ALA A 33 7.09 -1.14 -1.35
N GLU A 34 8.23 -0.48 -1.17
CA GLU A 34 8.67 0.06 0.12
C GLU A 34 7.77 1.22 0.55
N VAL A 35 7.46 2.13 -0.35
CA VAL A 35 6.59 3.30 -0.08
C VAL A 35 5.16 2.89 0.22
N HIS A 36 4.59 1.96 -0.55
CA HIS A 36 3.24 1.44 -0.30
C HIS A 36 3.15 0.71 1.04
N MET A 37 4.20 0.00 1.44
CA MET A 37 4.24 -0.62 2.76
C MET A 37 4.28 0.44 3.87
N VAL A 38 5.07 1.51 3.72
CA VAL A 38 5.07 2.66 4.64
C VAL A 38 3.67 3.30 4.72
N GLU A 39 2.97 3.43 3.60
CA GLU A 39 1.63 3.99 3.55
C GLU A 39 0.62 3.15 4.33
N ILE A 40 0.62 1.83 4.12
CA ILE A 40 -0.28 0.94 4.87
C ILE A 40 0.03 0.98 6.37
N ILE A 41 1.30 0.88 6.76
CA ILE A 41 1.70 0.95 8.18
C ILE A 41 1.23 2.28 8.80
N GLY A 42 1.43 3.40 8.11
CA GLY A 42 1.02 4.71 8.58
C GLY A 42 -0.50 4.89 8.71
N SER A 43 -1.27 4.22 7.87
CA SER A 43 -2.74 4.24 7.92
C SER A 43 -3.32 3.50 9.15
N TYR A 44 -2.60 2.53 9.68
CA TYR A 44 -3.01 1.71 10.83
C TYR A 44 -2.35 2.12 12.15
N GLU A 45 -1.45 3.10 12.16
CA GLU A 45 -0.58 3.47 13.27
C GLU A 45 0.37 2.34 13.71
N ALA A 46 -0.15 1.14 13.94
CA ALA A 46 0.61 -0.09 14.22
C ALA A 46 -0.13 -1.30 13.65
N ILE A 47 0.58 -2.23 13.04
CA ILE A 47 0.00 -3.37 12.33
C ILE A 47 0.87 -4.62 12.48
N THR A 48 0.25 -5.81 12.52
CA THR A 48 0.97 -7.08 12.54
C THR A 48 1.47 -7.46 11.14
N THR A 49 2.50 -8.29 11.06
CA THR A 49 3.00 -8.84 9.77
C THR A 49 1.89 -9.56 8.99
N THR A 50 1.01 -10.28 9.68
CA THR A 50 -0.10 -11.01 9.07
C THR A 50 -1.11 -10.06 8.42
N ASN A 51 -1.52 -9.01 9.15
CA ASN A 51 -2.49 -8.04 8.63
C ASN A 51 -1.87 -7.17 7.52
N LEU A 52 -0.57 -6.86 7.63
CA LEU A 52 0.15 -6.13 6.59
C LEU A 52 0.24 -6.95 5.29
N ALA A 53 0.50 -8.26 5.36
CA ALA A 53 0.47 -9.16 4.20
C ALA A 53 -0.90 -9.20 3.53
N LYS A 54 -1.98 -9.28 4.32
CA LYS A 54 -3.36 -9.23 3.81
C LYS A 54 -3.68 -7.90 3.13
N ALA A 55 -3.34 -6.78 3.79
CA ALA A 55 -3.61 -5.44 3.27
C ALA A 55 -2.87 -5.16 1.94
N LEU A 56 -1.67 -5.71 1.77
CA LEU A 56 -0.86 -5.55 0.56
C LEU A 56 -1.11 -6.62 -0.51
N GLY A 57 -1.84 -7.70 -0.19
CA GLY A 57 -2.04 -8.82 -1.12
C GLY A 57 -0.74 -9.59 -1.46
N ILE A 58 0.19 -9.70 -0.51
CA ILE A 58 1.48 -10.38 -0.68
C ILE A 58 1.74 -11.40 0.43
N THR A 59 2.76 -12.25 0.25
CA THR A 59 3.12 -13.25 1.24
C THR A 59 3.79 -12.64 2.47
N LYS A 60 3.71 -13.33 3.62
CA LYS A 60 4.44 -12.94 4.85
C LYS A 60 5.96 -12.89 4.63
N GLY A 61 6.49 -13.77 3.77
CA GLY A 61 7.91 -13.76 3.40
C GLY A 61 8.31 -12.50 2.66
N ALA A 62 7.48 -12.05 1.70
CA ALA A 62 7.69 -10.78 1.01
C ALA A 62 7.60 -9.57 1.96
N VAL A 63 6.62 -9.57 2.90
CA VAL A 63 6.54 -8.56 3.96
C VAL A 63 7.83 -8.52 4.78
N SER A 64 8.34 -9.69 5.21
CA SER A 64 9.57 -9.76 6.00
C SER A 64 10.78 -9.18 5.26
N GLN A 65 10.91 -9.43 3.96
CA GLN A 65 12.01 -8.89 3.14
C GLN A 65 11.95 -7.37 3.04
N VAL A 66 10.76 -6.80 2.81
CA VAL A 66 10.60 -5.34 2.67
C VAL A 66 10.73 -4.67 4.03
N THR A 67 10.15 -5.22 5.10
CA THR A 67 10.27 -4.65 6.45
C THR A 67 11.73 -4.65 6.93
N HIS A 68 12.53 -5.65 6.56
CA HIS A 68 13.96 -5.64 6.88
C HIS A 68 14.66 -4.42 6.28
N LYS A 69 14.45 -4.15 4.99
CA LYS A 69 15.00 -2.97 4.30
C LYS A 69 14.52 -1.66 4.92
N LEU A 70 13.25 -1.58 5.31
CA LEU A 70 12.68 -0.38 5.93
C LEU A 70 13.25 -0.13 7.34
N ILE A 71 13.55 -1.20 8.10
CA ILE A 71 14.24 -1.10 9.39
C ILE A 71 15.68 -0.60 9.20
N GLU A 72 16.42 -1.13 8.22
CA GLU A 72 17.79 -0.67 7.91
C GLU A 72 17.82 0.82 7.52
N LYS A 73 16.78 1.30 6.84
CA LYS A 73 16.60 2.72 6.49
C LYS A 73 16.01 3.56 7.64
N ASN A 74 15.77 2.95 8.80
CA ASN A 74 15.18 3.59 9.98
C ASN A 74 13.80 4.24 9.72
N LEU A 75 12.98 3.63 8.87
CA LEU A 75 11.64 4.12 8.53
C LEU A 75 10.54 3.47 9.37
N ILE A 76 10.78 2.25 9.87
CA ILE A 76 9.85 1.50 10.71
C ILE A 76 10.56 0.90 11.92
N VAL A 77 9.78 0.61 12.95
CA VAL A 77 10.22 -0.10 14.16
C VAL A 77 9.27 -1.25 14.47
N LYS A 78 9.80 -2.30 15.12
CA LYS A 78 9.03 -3.39 15.70
C LYS A 78 8.77 -3.10 17.17
N ILE A 79 7.52 -3.17 17.59
CA ILE A 79 7.09 -2.90 18.96
C ILE A 79 6.37 -4.14 19.52
N PRO A 80 6.66 -4.61 20.73
CA PRO A 80 5.85 -5.61 21.40
C PRO A 80 4.42 -5.06 21.61
N SER A 81 3.38 -5.85 21.36
CA SER A 81 1.99 -5.42 21.54
C SER A 81 1.60 -5.15 23.01
N GLY A 82 2.40 -5.64 23.95
CA GLY A 82 2.08 -5.56 25.38
C GLY A 82 0.96 -6.51 25.83
N GLU A 83 0.33 -7.23 24.93
CA GLU A 83 -0.68 -8.23 25.21
C GLU A 83 -0.07 -9.62 25.44
N LYS A 84 -0.84 -10.54 26.07
CA LYS A 84 -0.39 -11.87 26.50
C LYS A 84 0.16 -12.78 25.38
N ASN A 85 -0.03 -12.42 24.10
CA ASN A 85 0.31 -13.25 22.95
C ASN A 85 1.70 -12.97 22.33
N ASN A 86 2.55 -12.16 22.95
CA ASN A 86 3.87 -11.77 22.40
C ASN A 86 3.82 -11.31 20.92
N GLU A 87 2.73 -10.74 20.50
CA GLU A 87 2.53 -10.26 19.14
C GLU A 87 3.45 -9.06 18.88
N ILE A 88 4.06 -9.03 17.70
CA ILE A 88 4.93 -7.93 17.28
C ILE A 88 4.13 -7.02 16.35
N LEU A 89 4.08 -5.75 16.69
CA LEU A 89 3.51 -4.69 15.87
C LEU A 89 4.63 -3.97 15.11
N ILE A 90 4.30 -3.51 13.92
CA ILE A 90 5.15 -2.67 13.07
C ILE A 90 4.54 -1.28 13.05
N SER A 91 5.36 -0.26 13.32
CA SER A 91 4.95 1.14 13.32
C SER A 91 5.98 2.03 12.62
N LEU A 92 5.57 3.21 12.16
CA LEU A 92 6.47 4.17 11.55
C LEU A 92 7.34 4.86 12.61
N THR A 93 8.59 5.14 12.25
CA THR A 93 9.43 6.13 12.94
C THR A 93 9.02 7.55 12.54
N ASP A 94 9.60 8.58 13.17
CA ASP A 94 9.43 9.96 12.73
C ASP A 94 9.89 10.16 11.28
N LYS A 95 11.00 9.53 10.89
CA LYS A 95 11.48 9.51 9.50
C LYS A 95 10.50 8.81 8.56
N GLY A 96 9.92 7.69 8.97
CA GLY A 96 8.87 6.99 8.22
C GLY A 96 7.61 7.84 8.03
N ARG A 97 7.24 8.67 9.02
CA ARG A 97 6.11 9.60 8.90
C ARG A 97 6.35 10.70 7.87
N ILE A 98 7.60 11.13 7.67
CA ILE A 98 7.96 12.08 6.60
C ILE A 98 7.66 11.44 5.23
N VAL A 99 8.12 10.20 5.00
CA VAL A 99 7.86 9.45 3.76
C VAL A 99 6.35 9.26 3.55
N TYR A 100 5.63 8.85 4.58
CA TYR A 100 4.18 8.68 4.55
C TYR A 100 3.45 9.95 4.13
N SER A 101 3.76 11.07 4.78
CA SER A 101 3.12 12.36 4.50
C SER A 101 3.45 12.86 3.10
N TYR A 102 4.69 12.70 2.65
CA TYR A 102 5.12 13.09 1.32
C TYR A 102 4.36 12.30 0.24
N HIS A 103 4.28 10.99 0.38
CA HIS A 103 3.58 10.11 -0.58
C HIS A 103 2.08 10.44 -0.64
N ARG A 104 1.42 10.62 0.49
CA ARG A 104 0.02 11.03 0.55
C ARG A 104 -0.23 12.38 -0.12
N ASN A 105 0.63 13.35 0.09
CA ASN A 105 0.52 14.66 -0.54
C ASN A 105 0.67 14.59 -2.07
N MET A 106 1.55 13.71 -2.58
CA MET A 106 1.70 13.48 -4.02
C MET A 106 0.39 12.99 -4.67
N HIS A 107 -0.38 12.17 -3.96
CA HIS A 107 -1.61 11.58 -4.47
C HIS A 107 -2.89 12.31 -4.04
N LYS A 108 -2.77 13.35 -3.22
CA LYS A 108 -3.90 14.04 -2.61
C LYS A 108 -4.99 14.44 -3.62
N GLN A 109 -4.62 15.11 -4.70
CA GLN A 109 -5.59 15.54 -5.71
C GLN A 109 -6.28 14.38 -6.43
N MET A 110 -5.58 13.28 -6.65
CA MET A 110 -6.15 12.07 -7.25
C MET A 110 -7.12 11.41 -6.28
N LEU A 111 -6.73 11.26 -5.01
CA LEU A 111 -7.58 10.66 -3.98
C LEU A 111 -8.85 11.49 -3.74
N GLU A 112 -8.75 12.81 -3.65
CA GLU A 112 -9.90 13.70 -3.51
C GLU A 112 -10.89 13.57 -4.68
N LYS A 113 -10.39 13.41 -5.91
CA LYS A 113 -11.27 13.17 -7.08
C LYS A 113 -11.94 11.79 -7.01
N ILE A 114 -11.22 10.75 -6.60
CA ILE A 114 -11.79 9.41 -6.43
C ILE A 114 -12.86 9.43 -5.35
N ASP A 115 -12.58 10.03 -4.19
CA ASP A 115 -13.53 10.14 -3.08
C ASP A 115 -14.79 10.90 -3.49
N SER A 116 -14.64 11.99 -4.26
CA SER A 116 -15.76 12.74 -4.81
C SER A 116 -16.68 11.86 -5.68
N ILE A 117 -16.10 11.05 -6.57
CA ILE A 117 -16.88 10.12 -7.41
C ILE A 117 -17.56 9.04 -6.55
N LEU A 118 -16.83 8.46 -5.60
CA LEU A 118 -17.37 7.40 -4.72
C LEU A 118 -18.53 7.91 -3.85
N CYS A 119 -18.51 9.18 -3.45
CA CYS A 119 -19.62 9.79 -2.70
C CYS A 119 -20.89 9.98 -3.53
N GLU A 120 -20.77 10.09 -4.85
CA GLU A 120 -21.91 10.25 -5.77
C GLU A 120 -22.55 8.91 -6.17
N LEU A 121 -21.85 7.78 -5.95
CA LEU A 121 -22.36 6.45 -6.30
C LEU A 121 -23.41 5.96 -5.30
N SER A 122 -24.44 5.29 -5.84
CA SER A 122 -25.38 4.50 -5.03
C SER A 122 -24.72 3.30 -4.38
N ASP A 123 -25.39 2.68 -3.41
CA ASP A 123 -24.85 1.47 -2.76
C ASP A 123 -24.74 0.31 -3.76
N GLU A 124 -25.67 0.16 -4.70
CA GLU A 124 -25.62 -0.84 -5.75
C GLU A 124 -24.40 -0.63 -6.68
N GLU A 125 -24.12 0.62 -7.05
CA GLU A 125 -22.96 0.96 -7.88
C GLU A 125 -21.62 0.70 -7.16
N LYS A 126 -21.54 0.96 -5.87
CA LYS A 126 -20.37 0.61 -5.04
C LYS A 126 -20.16 -0.88 -4.97
N ILE A 127 -21.23 -1.67 -4.76
CA ILE A 127 -21.17 -3.13 -4.78
C ILE A 127 -20.68 -3.65 -6.14
N ALA A 128 -21.20 -3.11 -7.25
CA ALA A 128 -20.74 -3.49 -8.58
C ALA A 128 -19.25 -3.18 -8.80
N LEU A 129 -18.76 -2.05 -8.31
CA LEU A 129 -17.34 -1.69 -8.36
C LEU A 129 -16.48 -2.68 -7.55
N GLU A 130 -16.90 -3.03 -6.33
CA GLU A 130 -16.22 -4.03 -5.50
C GLU A 130 -16.17 -5.40 -6.16
N GLN A 131 -17.25 -5.82 -6.82
CA GLN A 131 -17.30 -7.07 -7.58
C GLN A 131 -16.31 -7.08 -8.75
N ILE A 132 -16.19 -5.97 -9.48
CA ILE A 132 -15.22 -5.85 -10.58
C ILE A 132 -13.78 -5.98 -10.04
N ILE A 133 -13.47 -5.30 -8.94
CA ILE A 133 -12.16 -5.36 -8.30
C ILE A 133 -11.85 -6.79 -7.84
N SER A 134 -12.82 -7.48 -7.21
CA SER A 134 -12.67 -8.87 -6.76
C SER A 134 -12.37 -9.84 -7.92
N VAL A 135 -13.08 -9.71 -9.04
CA VAL A 135 -12.83 -10.55 -10.24
C VAL A 135 -11.42 -10.31 -10.80
N ILE A 136 -10.95 -9.06 -10.80
CA ILE A 136 -9.58 -8.76 -11.26
C ILE A 136 -8.56 -9.38 -10.31
N ASP A 137 -8.74 -9.24 -9.01
CA ASP A 137 -7.84 -9.77 -7.97
C ASP A 137 -7.73 -11.30 -8.08
N GLU A 138 -8.85 -12.01 -8.10
CA GLU A 138 -8.90 -13.46 -8.29
C GLU A 138 -8.24 -13.92 -9.61
N SER A 139 -8.38 -13.13 -10.68
CA SER A 139 -7.76 -13.43 -11.96
C SER A 139 -6.24 -13.30 -11.94
N LEU A 140 -5.72 -12.35 -11.15
CA LEU A 140 -4.28 -12.17 -10.98
C LEU A 140 -3.65 -13.28 -10.12
N ASP A 141 -4.38 -13.80 -9.14
CA ASP A 141 -3.92 -14.91 -8.30
C ASP A 141 -3.80 -16.24 -9.09
N ASN A 142 -4.55 -16.39 -10.18
CA ASN A 142 -4.56 -17.58 -11.02
C ASN A 142 -3.60 -17.51 -12.23
N MET A 143 -2.85 -16.44 -12.39
CA MET A 143 -1.85 -16.27 -13.45
C MET A 143 -0.44 -16.68 -13.00
#